data_1455681f0af7fc79f9a952e1ab47f8fe
#
_entry.id   1455681f0af7fc79f9a952e1ab47f8fe
#
_cell.length_a   1.000
_cell.length_b   1.000
_cell.length_c   1.000
_cell.angle_alpha   90.00
_cell.angle_beta   90.00
_cell.angle_gamma   90.00
#
_symmetry.space_group_name_H-M   'P 1'
#
loop_
_entity.id
_entity.type
_entity.pdbx_description
1 polymer ?
#
loop_
_entity_poly.entity_id
_entity_poly.type
_entity_poly.pdbx_seq_one_letter_code
_entity_poly.pdbx_strand_id
1 'polypeptide(L)'
;GDVYKRQQVKFFKHEGKLIEAQRIEERTNFDIEMLKETGICSGIENYSRYLSGLKPGEPPYTLMDYFGDDFLIIVDESHKTVPQIRSMYAGDQSRKSTLVDYGFRLPSAKDNRPLNFGEFEDRIDQILFVSATPGDYEADHELLRAEQIIRPTGLLDPDVEVRPVEGQIDDLISEVKKETEKHNKVLVTTLTKRMAEDLTDYMKEAGIRVRYLHSDIDTLERTEIIRDMRLDVFDVLVGINLLREGLDIPEITLVAILDADKEGFLRSETSLIQTIGRAARNSEGHVIMYADVMTDSMRLAIDETKRRRAL
;
A
#
# COMPACT_ATOMS: atom_id res chain seq x y z
N GLY A 1 17.13 9.67 -31.93
CA GLY A 1 15.77 10.25 -31.72
C GLY A 1 15.07 10.61 -33.01
N ASP A 2 15.74 11.32 -33.90
CA ASP A 2 15.10 11.87 -35.12
C ASP A 2 14.62 10.78 -36.09
N VAL A 3 15.35 9.69 -36.28
CA VAL A 3 14.97 8.58 -37.15
C VAL A 3 13.67 7.93 -36.69
N TYR A 4 13.55 7.63 -35.39
CA TYR A 4 12.35 6.97 -34.83
C TYR A 4 11.13 7.90 -34.81
N LYS A 5 11.34 9.21 -34.60
CA LYS A 5 10.29 10.22 -34.76
C LYS A 5 9.72 10.19 -36.17
N ARG A 6 10.58 10.24 -37.20
CA ARG A 6 10.15 10.23 -38.60
C ARG A 6 9.38 8.95 -38.96
N GLN A 7 9.79 7.81 -38.45
CA GLN A 7 9.07 6.55 -38.64
C GLN A 7 7.66 6.61 -38.04
N GLN A 8 7.53 7.08 -36.79
CA GLN A 8 6.24 7.16 -36.11
C GLN A 8 5.30 8.20 -36.73
N VAL A 9 5.84 9.34 -37.17
CA VAL A 9 5.05 10.36 -37.92
C VAL A 9 4.52 9.79 -39.23
N LYS A 10 5.36 9.06 -39.98
CA LYS A 10 4.92 8.39 -41.22
C LYS A 10 3.83 7.36 -40.95
N PHE A 11 4.00 6.57 -39.90
CA PHE A 11 3.01 5.58 -39.47
C PHE A 11 1.64 6.25 -39.20
N PHE A 12 1.60 7.27 -38.37
CA PHE A 12 0.36 7.97 -38.03
C PHE A 12 -0.29 8.64 -39.29
N LYS A 13 0.51 9.24 -40.16
CA LYS A 13 -0.01 9.82 -41.42
C LYS A 13 -0.62 8.76 -42.33
N HIS A 14 -0.01 7.58 -42.43
CA HIS A 14 -0.54 6.47 -43.19
C HIS A 14 -1.88 5.95 -42.62
N GLU A 15 -2.00 5.92 -41.30
CA GLU A 15 -3.23 5.53 -40.61
C GLU A 15 -4.31 6.64 -40.55
N GLY A 16 -4.06 7.80 -41.18
CA GLY A 16 -4.99 8.93 -41.15
C GLY A 16 -5.06 9.68 -39.82
N LYS A 17 -4.17 9.39 -38.88
CA LYS A 17 -4.08 10.00 -37.55
C LYS A 17 -3.21 11.25 -37.56
N LEU A 18 -3.73 12.33 -38.15
CA LEU A 18 -2.97 13.55 -38.40
C LEU A 18 -2.65 14.33 -37.12
N ILE A 19 -3.56 14.31 -36.15
CA ILE A 19 -3.37 14.97 -34.84
C ILE A 19 -2.25 14.27 -34.03
N GLU A 20 -2.27 12.96 -34.04
CA GLU A 20 -1.25 12.14 -33.38
C GLU A 20 0.12 12.33 -34.04
N ALA A 21 0.15 12.42 -35.38
CA ALA A 21 1.36 12.70 -36.14
C ALA A 21 1.96 14.04 -35.78
N GLN A 22 1.17 15.11 -35.72
CA GLN A 22 1.59 16.44 -35.33
C GLN A 22 2.10 16.44 -33.88
N ARG A 23 1.33 15.86 -32.98
CA ARG A 23 1.63 15.82 -31.54
C ARG A 23 2.97 15.14 -31.24
N ILE A 24 3.22 13.97 -31.84
CA ILE A 24 4.49 13.25 -31.62
C ILE A 24 5.67 14.00 -32.25
N GLU A 25 5.47 14.66 -33.39
CA GLU A 25 6.50 15.46 -34.05
C GLU A 25 6.90 16.67 -33.21
N GLU A 26 5.94 17.46 -32.74
CA GLU A 26 6.16 18.62 -31.88
C GLU A 26 6.85 18.21 -30.56
N ARG A 27 6.31 17.20 -29.88
CA ARG A 27 6.87 16.73 -28.62
C ARG A 27 8.31 16.26 -28.75
N THR A 28 8.61 15.44 -29.79
CA THR A 28 9.95 14.90 -29.95
C THR A 28 10.93 15.98 -30.41
N ASN A 29 10.52 16.95 -31.22
CA ASN A 29 11.36 18.09 -31.58
C ASN A 29 11.72 18.93 -30.35
N PHE A 30 10.74 19.23 -29.49
CA PHE A 30 10.97 19.94 -28.25
C PHE A 30 11.97 19.19 -27.35
N ASP A 31 11.79 17.89 -27.18
CA ASP A 31 12.69 17.07 -26.35
C ASP A 31 14.13 17.06 -26.91
N ILE A 32 14.30 17.01 -28.25
CA ILE A 32 15.61 17.07 -28.91
C ILE A 32 16.25 18.45 -28.73
N GLU A 33 15.48 19.52 -28.84
CA GLU A 33 15.96 20.90 -28.65
C GLU A 33 16.43 21.11 -27.20
N MET A 34 15.62 20.70 -26.23
CA MET A 34 15.99 20.76 -24.81
C MET A 34 17.29 20.01 -24.51
N LEU A 35 17.46 18.81 -25.08
CA LEU A 35 18.72 18.06 -24.91
C LEU A 35 19.91 18.77 -25.54
N LYS A 36 19.75 19.45 -26.66
CA LYS A 36 20.82 20.18 -27.35
C LYS A 36 21.22 21.47 -26.60
N GLU A 37 20.23 22.23 -26.13
CA GLU A 37 20.44 23.56 -25.54
C GLU A 37 20.83 23.47 -24.07
N THR A 38 20.20 22.55 -23.29
CA THR A 38 20.37 22.49 -21.85
C THR A 38 21.04 21.22 -21.35
N GLY A 39 21.14 20.20 -22.19
CA GLY A 39 21.61 18.86 -21.77
C GLY A 39 20.58 18.08 -20.93
N ILE A 40 19.41 18.64 -20.70
CA ILE A 40 18.36 18.05 -19.85
C ILE A 40 17.07 17.90 -20.66
N CYS A 41 16.39 16.77 -20.49
CA CYS A 41 15.08 16.51 -21.08
C CYS A 41 14.17 15.82 -20.03
N SER A 42 13.07 16.47 -19.70
CA SER A 42 12.04 15.86 -18.87
C SER A 42 11.39 14.69 -19.61
N GLY A 43 11.45 13.49 -19.02
CA GLY A 43 10.95 12.28 -19.64
C GLY A 43 11.98 11.58 -20.53
N ILE A 44 13.29 11.83 -20.34
CA ILE A 44 14.39 11.17 -21.04
C ILE A 44 14.30 9.64 -20.93
N GLU A 45 13.72 9.12 -19.88
CA GLU A 45 13.49 7.70 -19.64
C GLU A 45 12.60 7.06 -20.72
N ASN A 46 11.76 7.82 -21.40
CA ASN A 46 10.95 7.32 -22.52
C ASN A 46 11.80 6.97 -23.77
N TYR A 47 13.05 7.40 -23.78
CA TYR A 47 14.04 7.13 -24.83
C TYR A 47 15.14 6.14 -24.36
N SER A 48 15.05 5.62 -23.14
CA SER A 48 16.08 4.79 -22.48
C SER A 48 16.50 3.59 -23.33
N ARG A 49 15.57 2.90 -24.00
CA ARG A 49 15.86 1.80 -24.90
C ARG A 49 16.92 2.15 -25.95
N TYR A 50 16.80 3.34 -26.55
CA TYR A 50 17.76 3.78 -27.58
C TYR A 50 19.11 4.14 -26.99
N LEU A 51 19.14 4.66 -25.75
CA LEU A 51 20.37 5.01 -25.05
C LEU A 51 21.11 3.75 -24.56
N SER A 52 20.38 2.73 -24.15
CA SER A 52 20.92 1.47 -23.64
C SER A 52 21.22 0.45 -24.73
N GLY A 53 20.84 0.71 -25.99
CA GLY A 53 21.05 -0.21 -27.11
C GLY A 53 20.18 -1.46 -27.09
N LEU A 54 19.12 -1.47 -26.30
CA LEU A 54 18.21 -2.60 -26.16
C LEU A 54 17.27 -2.72 -27.36
N LYS A 55 16.85 -3.94 -27.66
CA LYS A 55 15.84 -4.21 -28.68
C LYS A 55 14.43 -3.93 -28.15
N PRO A 56 13.45 -3.71 -29.05
CA PRO A 56 12.06 -3.60 -28.65
C PRO A 56 11.60 -4.81 -27.84
N GLY A 57 10.95 -4.57 -26.68
CA GLY A 57 10.43 -5.60 -25.81
C GLY A 57 11.43 -6.17 -24.80
N GLU A 58 12.74 -5.92 -24.96
CA GLU A 58 13.74 -6.33 -23.96
C GLU A 58 13.50 -5.60 -22.62
N PRO A 59 13.67 -6.30 -21.47
CA PRO A 59 13.52 -5.69 -20.17
C PRO A 59 14.59 -4.64 -19.93
N PRO A 60 14.25 -3.50 -19.28
CA PRO A 60 15.25 -2.52 -18.91
C PRO A 60 16.16 -3.06 -17.79
N TYR A 61 17.35 -2.45 -17.67
CA TYR A 61 18.19 -2.68 -16.51
C TYR A 61 17.50 -2.17 -15.23
N THR A 62 17.60 -2.97 -14.18
CA THR A 62 17.04 -2.69 -12.87
C THR A 62 18.12 -2.65 -11.80
N LEU A 63 17.77 -2.23 -10.59
CA LEU A 63 18.70 -2.26 -9.46
C LEU A 63 19.25 -3.67 -9.21
N MET A 64 18.47 -4.71 -9.48
CA MET A 64 18.90 -6.11 -9.31
C MET A 64 20.10 -6.46 -10.18
N ASP A 65 20.20 -5.89 -11.37
CA ASP A 65 21.29 -6.16 -12.30
C ASP A 65 22.68 -5.66 -11.80
N TYR A 66 22.70 -4.80 -10.77
CA TYR A 66 23.94 -4.32 -10.14
C TYR A 66 24.51 -5.29 -9.09
N PHE A 67 23.74 -6.28 -8.63
CA PHE A 67 24.17 -7.21 -7.59
C PHE A 67 24.85 -8.47 -8.15
N GLY A 68 24.85 -8.65 -9.49
CA GLY A 68 25.37 -9.87 -10.13
C GLY A 68 24.42 -11.06 -9.97
N ASP A 69 24.97 -12.27 -9.94
CA ASP A 69 24.19 -13.51 -10.00
C ASP A 69 23.97 -14.16 -8.61
N ASP A 70 24.74 -13.77 -7.61
CA ASP A 70 24.68 -14.35 -6.25
C ASP A 70 24.28 -13.26 -5.24
N PHE A 71 22.98 -13.20 -4.92
CA PHE A 71 22.44 -12.27 -3.94
C PHE A 71 21.16 -12.80 -3.31
N LEU A 72 20.86 -12.33 -2.11
CA LEU A 72 19.63 -12.62 -1.39
C LEU A 72 18.65 -11.47 -1.53
N ILE A 73 17.44 -11.77 -1.98
CA ILE A 73 16.32 -10.82 -1.94
C ILE A 73 15.56 -11.02 -0.64
N ILE A 74 15.36 -9.97 0.13
CA ILE A 74 14.48 -9.96 1.30
C ILE A 74 13.25 -9.13 0.93
N VAL A 75 12.09 -9.78 0.89
CA VAL A 75 10.81 -9.15 0.57
C VAL A 75 10.03 -8.91 1.85
N ASP A 76 10.08 -7.68 2.33
CA ASP A 76 9.30 -7.25 3.49
C ASP A 76 7.83 -7.03 3.12
N GLU A 77 6.91 -7.31 4.05
CA GLU A 77 5.47 -7.30 3.84
C GLU A 77 5.07 -8.04 2.54
N SER A 78 5.64 -9.23 2.37
CA SER A 78 5.59 -9.98 1.12
C SER A 78 4.16 -10.21 0.61
N HIS A 79 3.19 -10.41 1.51
CA HIS A 79 1.77 -10.55 1.20
C HIS A 79 1.18 -9.36 0.41
N LYS A 80 1.85 -8.19 0.45
CA LYS A 80 1.49 -7.00 -0.35
C LYS A 80 2.48 -6.75 -1.47
N THR A 81 3.77 -6.90 -1.18
CA THR A 81 4.85 -6.59 -2.11
C THR A 81 4.81 -7.51 -3.33
N VAL A 82 4.61 -8.80 -3.15
CA VAL A 82 4.55 -9.75 -4.26
C VAL A 82 3.37 -9.47 -5.22
N PRO A 83 2.11 -9.31 -4.76
CA PRO A 83 1.01 -8.89 -5.63
C PRO A 83 1.24 -7.54 -6.32
N GLN A 84 1.90 -6.60 -5.66
CA GLN A 84 2.24 -5.31 -6.24
C GLN A 84 3.23 -5.47 -7.39
N ILE A 85 4.33 -6.22 -7.21
CA ILE A 85 5.29 -6.52 -8.28
C ILE A 85 4.58 -7.17 -9.46
N ARG A 86 3.67 -8.12 -9.20
CA ARG A 86 2.90 -8.81 -10.25
C ARG A 86 2.03 -7.86 -11.07
N SER A 87 1.44 -6.84 -10.46
CA SER A 87 0.51 -5.90 -11.12
C SER A 87 1.19 -4.72 -11.82
N MET A 88 2.41 -4.36 -11.43
CA MET A 88 3.11 -3.15 -11.90
C MET A 88 3.26 -3.11 -13.42
N TYR A 89 3.64 -4.21 -14.04
CA TYR A 89 3.86 -4.30 -15.49
C TYR A 89 2.61 -3.99 -16.29
N ALA A 90 1.49 -4.65 -15.95
CA ALA A 90 0.23 -4.50 -16.68
C ALA A 90 -0.32 -3.06 -16.60
N GLY A 91 -0.26 -2.45 -15.41
CA GLY A 91 -0.68 -1.08 -15.20
C GLY A 91 0.15 -0.07 -15.99
N ASP A 92 1.48 -0.24 -16.00
CA ASP A 92 2.40 0.62 -16.77
C ASP A 92 2.18 0.47 -18.28
N GLN A 93 2.04 -0.76 -18.79
CA GLN A 93 1.80 -1.03 -20.20
C GLN A 93 0.48 -0.45 -20.69
N SER A 94 -0.60 -0.57 -19.91
CA SER A 94 -1.90 0.02 -20.24
C SER A 94 -1.80 1.54 -20.41
N ARG A 95 -1.22 2.22 -19.42
CA ARG A 95 -1.02 3.67 -19.45
C ARG A 95 -0.16 4.11 -20.65
N LYS A 96 0.99 3.46 -20.85
CA LYS A 96 1.93 3.83 -21.91
C LYS A 96 1.42 3.50 -23.31
N SER A 97 0.65 2.42 -23.48
CA SER A 97 -0.01 2.13 -24.74
C SER A 97 -0.94 3.28 -25.16
N THR A 98 -1.75 3.77 -24.22
CA THR A 98 -2.60 4.94 -24.47
C THR A 98 -1.78 6.17 -24.91
N LEU A 99 -0.67 6.46 -24.21
CA LEU A 99 0.18 7.60 -24.54
C LEU A 99 0.84 7.47 -25.93
N VAL A 100 1.21 6.26 -26.33
CA VAL A 100 1.79 5.97 -27.65
C VAL A 100 0.72 6.05 -28.74
N ASP A 101 -0.44 5.44 -28.53
CA ASP A 101 -1.52 5.35 -29.51
C ASP A 101 -2.11 6.72 -29.86
N TYR A 102 -2.08 7.67 -28.92
CA TYR A 102 -2.51 9.05 -29.09
C TYR A 102 -1.38 10.05 -29.39
N GLY A 103 -0.17 9.57 -29.72
CA GLY A 103 0.94 10.41 -30.17
C GLY A 103 1.62 11.25 -29.08
N PHE A 104 1.46 10.93 -27.81
CA PHE A 104 2.13 11.65 -26.71
C PHE A 104 3.54 11.13 -26.45
N ARG A 105 3.84 9.89 -26.82
CA ARG A 105 5.15 9.25 -26.65
C ARG A 105 5.49 8.38 -27.85
N LEU A 106 6.79 8.19 -28.10
CA LEU A 106 7.29 7.18 -29.05
C LEU A 106 7.08 5.77 -28.50
N PRO A 107 6.98 4.75 -29.36
CA PRO A 107 6.82 3.34 -28.95
C PRO A 107 7.87 2.87 -27.93
N SER A 108 9.07 3.42 -27.94
CA SER A 108 10.14 3.13 -26.96
C SER A 108 9.77 3.43 -25.51
N ALA A 109 8.78 4.30 -25.27
CA ALA A 109 8.29 4.57 -23.92
C ALA A 109 7.75 3.30 -23.23
N LYS A 110 7.22 2.35 -24.01
CA LYS A 110 6.68 1.08 -23.50
C LYS A 110 7.76 0.14 -22.99
N ASP A 111 9.01 0.33 -23.39
CA ASP A 111 10.16 -0.50 -23.00
C ASP A 111 10.86 0.03 -21.75
N ASN A 112 10.61 1.28 -21.34
CA ASN A 112 10.96 1.78 -20.01
C ASN A 112 9.82 1.39 -19.05
N ARG A 113 9.90 0.22 -18.47
CA ARG A 113 8.83 -0.43 -17.77
C ARG A 113 9.33 -1.25 -16.58
N PRO A 114 8.48 -1.54 -15.59
CA PRO A 114 8.79 -2.58 -14.62
C PRO A 114 9.04 -3.92 -15.31
N LEU A 115 9.77 -4.80 -14.65
CA LEU A 115 9.83 -6.20 -15.05
C LEU A 115 8.42 -6.79 -15.02
N ASN A 116 8.09 -7.68 -15.93
CA ASN A 116 6.96 -8.56 -15.73
C ASN A 116 7.30 -9.59 -14.64
N PHE A 117 6.28 -10.28 -14.12
CA PHE A 117 6.49 -11.15 -12.97
C PHE A 117 7.43 -12.33 -13.27
N GLY A 118 7.36 -12.93 -14.46
CA GLY A 118 8.28 -13.97 -14.88
C GLY A 118 9.73 -13.48 -14.99
N GLU A 119 9.96 -12.28 -15.55
CA GLU A 119 11.29 -11.68 -15.59
C GLU A 119 11.84 -11.36 -14.19
N PHE A 120 10.98 -11.04 -13.23
CA PHE A 120 11.36 -10.88 -11.83
C PHE A 120 11.75 -12.23 -11.23
N GLU A 121 10.94 -13.28 -11.43
CA GLU A 121 11.24 -14.64 -10.96
C GLU A 121 12.54 -15.19 -11.54
N ASP A 122 12.81 -14.97 -12.83
CA ASP A 122 14.03 -15.40 -13.51
C ASP A 122 15.31 -14.76 -12.94
N ARG A 123 15.21 -13.64 -12.23
CA ARG A 123 16.35 -12.96 -11.59
C ARG A 123 16.56 -13.35 -10.13
N ILE A 124 15.67 -14.16 -9.56
CA ILE A 124 15.76 -14.60 -8.17
C ILE A 124 16.67 -15.83 -8.10
N ASP A 125 17.77 -15.73 -7.34
CA ASP A 125 18.54 -16.89 -6.91
C ASP A 125 18.06 -17.35 -5.53
N GLN A 126 18.10 -16.46 -4.54
CA GLN A 126 17.65 -16.72 -3.18
C GLN A 126 16.65 -15.64 -2.74
N ILE A 127 15.57 -16.07 -2.12
CA ILE A 127 14.54 -15.14 -1.62
C ILE A 127 14.08 -15.49 -0.21
N LEU A 128 13.93 -14.46 0.61
CA LEU A 128 13.33 -14.54 1.95
C LEU A 128 12.08 -13.67 1.99
N PHE A 129 10.94 -14.30 2.23
CA PHE A 129 9.69 -13.60 2.46
C PHE A 129 9.53 -13.27 3.94
N VAL A 130 9.20 -12.03 4.26
CA VAL A 130 8.93 -11.57 5.62
C VAL A 130 7.51 -11.03 5.67
N SER A 131 6.65 -11.63 6.47
CA SER A 131 5.27 -11.19 6.63
C SER A 131 4.66 -11.74 7.92
N ALA A 132 3.81 -10.95 8.57
CA ALA A 132 2.96 -11.43 9.67
C ALA A 132 1.78 -12.27 9.15
N THR A 133 1.45 -12.16 7.88
CA THR A 133 0.31 -12.78 7.20
C THR A 133 0.73 -13.21 5.80
N PRO A 134 1.60 -14.25 5.65
CA PRO A 134 2.04 -14.73 4.34
C PRO A 134 0.85 -15.11 3.45
N GLY A 135 0.96 -14.85 2.16
CA GLY A 135 -0.07 -15.17 1.16
C GLY A 135 0.15 -16.53 0.49
N ASP A 136 -0.72 -16.85 -0.48
CA ASP A 136 -0.67 -18.12 -1.21
C ASP A 136 0.63 -18.29 -1.99
N TYR A 137 1.17 -17.20 -2.57
CA TYR A 137 2.40 -17.28 -3.33
C TYR A 137 3.58 -17.72 -2.46
N GLU A 138 3.71 -17.16 -1.26
CA GLU A 138 4.75 -17.56 -0.31
C GLU A 138 4.57 -19.02 0.10
N ALA A 139 3.33 -19.42 0.41
CA ALA A 139 3.02 -20.81 0.80
C ALA A 139 3.34 -21.83 -0.30
N ASP A 140 3.15 -21.45 -1.57
CA ASP A 140 3.43 -22.33 -2.71
C ASP A 140 4.92 -22.42 -3.05
N HIS A 141 5.74 -21.43 -2.63
CA HIS A 141 7.16 -21.34 -3.00
C HIS A 141 8.13 -21.48 -1.83
N GLU A 142 7.64 -21.57 -0.59
CA GLU A 142 8.52 -21.74 0.57
C GLU A 142 9.15 -23.15 0.60
N LEU A 143 10.44 -23.19 0.86
CA LEU A 143 11.18 -24.43 1.18
C LEU A 143 11.23 -24.67 2.69
N LEU A 144 11.22 -23.60 3.47
CA LEU A 144 11.27 -23.62 4.92
C LEU A 144 10.50 -22.41 5.47
N ARG A 145 9.72 -22.65 6.53
CA ARG A 145 9.04 -21.60 7.27
C ARG A 145 9.59 -21.53 8.69
N ALA A 146 9.93 -20.31 9.12
CA ALA A 146 10.24 -20.02 10.52
C ALA A 146 9.26 -18.98 11.06
N GLU A 147 8.74 -19.22 12.26
CA GLU A 147 7.84 -18.28 12.93
C GLU A 147 8.55 -17.64 14.13
N GLN A 148 8.57 -16.32 14.17
CA GLN A 148 8.99 -15.57 15.34
C GLN A 148 7.78 -14.87 15.96
N ILE A 149 7.18 -15.51 16.96
CA ILE A 149 5.95 -15.05 17.61
C ILE A 149 6.29 -14.30 18.90
N ILE A 150 7.26 -14.80 19.67
CA ILE A 150 7.64 -14.22 20.95
C ILE A 150 8.39 -12.91 20.73
N ARG A 151 7.87 -11.84 21.33
CA ARG A 151 8.54 -10.54 21.35
C ARG A 151 9.55 -10.46 22.49
N PRO A 152 10.76 -9.92 22.27
CA PRO A 152 11.75 -9.74 23.32
C PRO A 152 11.25 -8.87 24.50
N THR A 153 10.26 -8.02 24.25
CA THR A 153 9.63 -7.15 25.24
C THR A 153 8.68 -7.87 26.20
N GLY A 154 8.34 -9.13 25.96
CA GLY A 154 7.32 -9.88 26.69
C GLY A 154 5.89 -9.39 26.51
N LEU A 155 5.64 -8.51 25.54
CA LEU A 155 4.30 -8.04 25.20
C LEU A 155 3.51 -9.13 24.49
N LEU A 156 2.34 -9.44 25.02
CA LEU A 156 1.41 -10.41 24.43
C LEU A 156 0.59 -9.75 23.30
N ASP A 157 0.06 -10.57 22.41
CA ASP A 157 -0.98 -10.11 21.49
C ASP A 157 -2.24 -9.70 22.27
N PRO A 158 -3.01 -8.71 21.77
CA PRO A 158 -4.14 -8.15 22.52
C PRO A 158 -5.30 -9.13 22.66
N ASP A 159 -6.10 -8.94 23.70
CA ASP A 159 -7.40 -9.60 23.78
C ASP A 159 -8.36 -9.01 22.75
N VAL A 160 -9.19 -9.86 22.16
CA VAL A 160 -10.20 -9.46 21.17
C VAL A 160 -11.57 -9.79 21.70
N GLU A 161 -12.41 -8.78 21.84
CA GLU A 161 -13.81 -8.88 22.23
C GLU A 161 -14.72 -8.59 21.03
N VAL A 162 -15.81 -9.34 20.89
CA VAL A 162 -16.83 -9.11 19.86
C VAL A 162 -18.09 -8.59 20.54
N ARG A 163 -18.59 -7.45 20.09
CA ARG A 163 -19.81 -6.81 20.60
C ARG A 163 -20.82 -6.58 19.46
N PRO A 164 -22.13 -6.47 19.77
CA PRO A 164 -23.15 -6.28 18.73
C PRO A 164 -23.00 -4.93 18.01
N VAL A 165 -23.48 -4.88 16.76
CA VAL A 165 -23.50 -3.65 15.96
C VAL A 165 -24.54 -2.65 16.48
N GLU A 166 -25.64 -3.12 17.02
CA GLU A 166 -26.66 -2.26 17.63
C GLU A 166 -26.07 -1.50 18.82
N GLY A 167 -26.13 -0.18 18.78
CA GLY A 167 -25.54 0.70 19.79
C GLY A 167 -24.02 0.82 19.75
N GLN A 168 -23.35 0.35 18.69
CA GLN A 168 -21.88 0.35 18.57
C GLN A 168 -21.26 1.74 18.78
N ILE A 169 -21.91 2.81 18.33
CA ILE A 169 -21.37 4.17 18.47
C ILE A 169 -21.38 4.64 19.92
N ASP A 170 -22.48 4.42 20.64
CA ASP A 170 -22.59 4.81 22.05
C ASP A 170 -21.63 3.98 22.92
N ASP A 171 -21.53 2.69 22.66
CA ASP A 171 -20.58 1.80 23.32
C ASP A 171 -19.15 2.24 23.05
N LEU A 172 -18.78 2.49 21.78
CA LEU A 172 -17.47 2.99 21.40
C LEU A 172 -17.13 4.32 22.10
N ILE A 173 -18.05 5.27 22.16
CA ILE A 173 -17.85 6.55 22.86
C ILE A 173 -17.57 6.31 24.36
N SER A 174 -18.29 5.38 24.99
CA SER A 174 -18.06 5.01 26.37
C SER A 174 -16.65 4.43 26.59
N GLU A 175 -16.23 3.51 25.73
CA GLU A 175 -14.89 2.93 25.79
C GLU A 175 -13.78 3.97 25.51
N VAL A 176 -13.98 4.83 24.52
CA VAL A 176 -13.05 5.92 24.21
C VAL A 176 -12.88 6.84 25.43
N LYS A 177 -13.95 7.21 26.13
CA LYS A 177 -13.87 8.06 27.32
C LYS A 177 -13.06 7.39 28.43
N LYS A 178 -13.26 6.08 28.66
CA LYS A 178 -12.47 5.32 29.66
C LYS A 178 -10.98 5.32 29.34
N GLU A 179 -10.62 5.19 28.06
CA GLU A 179 -9.22 5.20 27.64
C GLU A 179 -8.60 6.61 27.72
N THR A 180 -9.35 7.63 27.29
CA THR A 180 -8.86 9.03 27.29
C THR A 180 -8.70 9.58 28.72
N GLU A 181 -9.52 9.15 29.68
CA GLU A 181 -9.37 9.47 31.09
C GLU A 181 -8.04 8.94 31.67
N LYS A 182 -7.50 7.88 31.10
CA LYS A 182 -6.19 7.31 31.45
C LYS A 182 -5.04 7.89 30.61
N HIS A 183 -5.29 8.88 29.77
CA HIS A 183 -4.35 9.42 28.76
C HIS A 183 -3.91 8.42 27.70
N ASN A 184 -4.67 7.37 27.49
CA ASN A 184 -4.43 6.37 26.45
C ASN A 184 -4.91 6.85 25.08
N LYS A 185 -4.44 6.19 24.01
CA LYS A 185 -4.79 6.50 22.63
C LYS A 185 -5.65 5.41 22.02
N VAL A 186 -6.56 5.80 21.15
CA VAL A 186 -7.53 4.91 20.53
C VAL A 186 -7.46 5.00 19.02
N LEU A 187 -7.52 3.85 18.36
CA LEU A 187 -7.60 3.71 16.92
C LEU A 187 -8.97 3.15 16.54
N VAL A 188 -9.66 3.80 15.61
CA VAL A 188 -10.98 3.36 15.14
C VAL A 188 -10.98 3.15 13.63
N THR A 189 -11.39 1.97 13.17
CA THR A 189 -11.52 1.68 11.75
C THR A 189 -12.97 1.63 11.30
N THR A 190 -13.27 2.32 10.19
CA THR A 190 -14.58 2.34 9.54
C THR A 190 -14.47 1.74 8.13
N LEU A 191 -15.61 1.54 7.47
CA LEU A 191 -15.66 0.99 6.11
C LEU A 191 -15.65 2.04 5.02
N THR A 192 -16.15 3.24 5.29
CA THR A 192 -16.30 4.29 4.28
C THR A 192 -15.79 5.63 4.78
N LYS A 193 -15.42 6.48 3.83
CA LYS A 193 -15.02 7.86 4.08
C LYS A 193 -16.10 8.63 4.85
N ARG A 194 -17.35 8.51 4.41
CA ARG A 194 -18.50 9.16 5.04
C ARG A 194 -18.65 8.73 6.50
N MET A 195 -18.61 7.42 6.78
CA MET A 195 -18.68 6.94 8.16
C MET A 195 -17.56 7.50 9.03
N ALA A 196 -16.33 7.60 8.50
CA ALA A 196 -15.20 8.15 9.24
C ALA A 196 -15.40 9.64 9.53
N GLU A 197 -15.89 10.41 8.57
CA GLU A 197 -16.19 11.84 8.72
C GLU A 197 -17.32 12.06 9.72
N ASP A 198 -18.46 11.40 9.54
CA ASP A 198 -19.63 11.49 10.42
C ASP A 198 -19.27 11.10 11.88
N LEU A 199 -18.49 10.03 12.05
CA LEU A 199 -18.03 9.59 13.38
C LEU A 199 -17.08 10.60 14.01
N THR A 200 -16.16 11.16 13.25
CA THR A 200 -15.21 12.17 13.71
C THR A 200 -15.94 13.41 14.21
N ASP A 201 -16.93 13.88 13.46
CA ASP A 201 -17.72 15.05 13.84
C ASP A 201 -18.56 14.77 15.08
N TYR A 202 -19.20 13.61 15.17
CA TYR A 202 -19.93 13.18 16.35
C TYR A 202 -19.06 13.11 17.62
N MET A 203 -17.83 12.56 17.49
CA MET A 203 -16.87 12.51 18.59
C MET A 203 -16.42 13.91 19.04
N LYS A 204 -16.21 14.84 18.09
CA LYS A 204 -15.89 16.24 18.42
C LYS A 204 -17.02 16.90 19.21
N GLU A 205 -18.27 16.71 18.78
CA GLU A 205 -19.46 17.21 19.49
C GLU A 205 -19.57 16.63 20.91
N ALA A 206 -19.14 15.38 21.10
CA ALA A 206 -19.07 14.72 22.41
C ALA A 206 -17.86 15.17 23.26
N GLY A 207 -17.07 16.13 22.79
CA GLY A 207 -15.93 16.69 23.50
C GLY A 207 -14.66 15.83 23.45
N ILE A 208 -14.59 14.87 22.52
CA ILE A 208 -13.42 13.99 22.34
C ILE A 208 -12.44 14.64 21.37
N ARG A 209 -11.16 14.63 21.71
CA ARG A 209 -10.07 15.08 20.84
C ARG A 209 -9.79 14.02 19.79
N VAL A 210 -10.31 14.19 18.59
CA VAL A 210 -10.28 13.20 17.50
C VAL A 210 -9.80 13.80 16.20
N ARG A 211 -9.07 13.01 15.41
CA ARG A 211 -8.71 13.33 14.02
C ARG A 211 -9.09 12.19 13.09
N TYR A 212 -9.39 12.57 11.84
CA TYR A 212 -9.61 11.63 10.74
C TYR A 212 -8.38 11.56 9.85
N LEU A 213 -7.93 10.34 9.58
CA LEU A 213 -6.83 10.06 8.65
C LEU A 213 -7.40 9.76 7.26
N HIS A 214 -7.30 10.71 6.34
CA HIS A 214 -7.72 10.57 4.96
C HIS A 214 -6.84 9.62 4.16
N SER A 215 -7.41 8.98 3.12
CA SER A 215 -6.63 8.17 2.17
C SER A 215 -5.66 9.01 1.31
N ASP A 216 -6.01 10.27 1.07
CA ASP A 216 -5.33 11.17 0.13
C ASP A 216 -4.32 12.10 0.80
N ILE A 217 -4.05 11.88 2.08
CA ILE A 217 -3.13 12.66 2.88
C ILE A 217 -1.68 12.43 2.41
N ASP A 218 -0.89 13.50 2.32
CA ASP A 218 0.50 13.37 1.95
C ASP A 218 1.37 12.81 3.11
N THR A 219 2.60 12.46 2.80
CA THR A 219 3.51 11.83 3.76
C THR A 219 3.88 12.79 4.91
N LEU A 220 3.99 14.08 4.65
CA LEU A 220 4.34 15.07 5.68
C LEU A 220 3.20 15.26 6.66
N GLU A 221 1.99 15.48 6.16
CA GLU A 221 0.79 15.64 6.98
C GLU A 221 0.53 14.38 7.83
N ARG A 222 0.76 13.19 7.25
CA ARG A 222 0.67 11.92 8.01
C ARG A 222 1.67 11.87 9.17
N THR A 223 2.90 12.29 8.94
CA THR A 223 3.93 12.34 9.97
C THR A 223 3.54 13.32 11.07
N GLU A 224 2.95 14.45 10.71
CA GLU A 224 2.43 15.44 11.68
C GLU A 224 1.31 14.87 12.54
N ILE A 225 0.35 14.15 11.93
CA ILE A 225 -0.75 13.51 12.68
C ILE A 225 -0.20 12.52 13.71
N ILE A 226 0.75 11.68 13.33
CA ILE A 226 1.37 10.71 14.26
C ILE A 226 2.11 11.44 15.38
N ARG A 227 2.87 12.48 15.04
CA ARG A 227 3.56 13.31 16.01
C ARG A 227 2.60 13.98 16.99
N ASP A 228 1.53 14.56 16.49
CA ASP A 228 0.52 15.26 17.30
C ASP A 228 -0.17 14.29 18.26
N MET A 229 -0.45 13.06 17.84
CA MET A 229 -0.99 12.02 18.72
C MET A 229 -0.02 11.68 19.85
N ARG A 230 1.26 11.54 19.55
CA ARG A 230 2.32 11.31 20.55
C ARG A 230 2.54 12.49 21.50
N LEU A 231 2.34 13.70 21.01
CA LEU A 231 2.44 14.94 21.80
C LEU A 231 1.15 15.27 22.59
N ASP A 232 0.21 14.35 22.64
CA ASP A 232 -1.06 14.50 23.37
C ASP A 232 -1.95 15.64 22.85
N VAL A 233 -1.86 15.98 21.55
CA VAL A 233 -2.74 16.98 20.93
C VAL A 233 -4.13 16.43 20.73
N PHE A 234 -4.26 15.14 20.43
CA PHE A 234 -5.53 14.43 20.32
C PHE A 234 -5.40 12.97 20.78
N ASP A 235 -6.54 12.29 21.02
CA ASP A 235 -6.57 10.98 21.64
C ASP A 235 -7.06 9.87 20.73
N VAL A 236 -7.89 10.21 19.74
CA VAL A 236 -8.55 9.23 18.87
C VAL A 236 -8.18 9.49 17.41
N LEU A 237 -7.72 8.44 16.74
CA LEU A 237 -7.51 8.44 15.30
C LEU A 237 -8.54 7.57 14.62
N VAL A 238 -9.34 8.16 13.72
CA VAL A 238 -10.35 7.46 12.91
C VAL A 238 -9.84 7.33 11.48
N GLY A 239 -10.00 6.18 10.87
CA GLY A 239 -9.65 5.98 9.46
C GLY A 239 -10.30 4.75 8.84
N ILE A 240 -10.20 4.65 7.53
CA ILE A 240 -10.74 3.51 6.76
C ILE A 240 -9.73 2.38 6.70
N ASN A 241 -8.54 2.68 6.21
CA ASN A 241 -7.45 1.75 6.07
C ASN A 241 -6.22 2.25 6.83
N LEU A 242 -6.14 1.87 8.10
CA LEU A 242 -5.05 2.22 8.99
C LEU A 242 -3.91 1.19 8.94
N LEU A 243 -3.92 0.31 7.93
CA LEU A 243 -2.90 -0.71 7.70
C LEU A 243 -1.68 -0.19 6.94
N ARG A 244 -1.73 1.05 6.43
CA ARG A 244 -0.59 1.64 5.72
C ARG A 244 0.63 1.68 6.63
N GLU A 245 1.77 1.38 6.05
CA GLU A 245 3.08 1.35 6.67
C GLU A 245 3.35 2.64 7.47
N GLY A 246 4.02 2.51 8.61
CA GLY A 246 4.44 3.65 9.43
C GLY A 246 3.46 4.10 10.53
N LEU A 247 2.32 3.45 10.75
CA LEU A 247 1.50 3.65 11.95
C LEU A 247 2.02 2.79 13.11
N ASP A 248 3.15 3.18 13.65
CA ASP A 248 3.71 2.59 14.87
C ASP A 248 3.50 3.54 16.04
N ILE A 249 2.42 3.34 16.76
CA ILE A 249 2.03 4.16 17.91
C ILE A 249 1.87 3.26 19.13
N PRO A 250 2.94 3.09 19.93
CA PRO A 250 2.90 2.23 21.13
C PRO A 250 1.90 2.68 22.19
N GLU A 251 1.46 3.93 22.13
CA GLU A 251 0.51 4.52 23.04
C GLU A 251 -0.95 4.06 22.82
N ILE A 252 -1.21 3.34 21.72
CA ILE A 252 -2.54 2.79 21.42
C ILE A 252 -2.83 1.62 22.35
N THR A 253 -3.89 1.76 23.15
CA THR A 253 -4.40 0.70 24.04
C THR A 253 -5.69 0.08 23.53
N LEU A 254 -6.51 0.83 22.78
CA LEU A 254 -7.74 0.32 22.20
C LEU A 254 -7.73 0.45 20.68
N VAL A 255 -8.02 -0.65 20.01
CA VAL A 255 -8.37 -0.68 18.59
C VAL A 255 -9.82 -1.10 18.45
N ALA A 256 -10.65 -0.23 17.89
CA ALA A 256 -12.06 -0.50 17.62
C ALA A 256 -12.30 -0.73 16.12
N ILE A 257 -12.94 -1.83 15.78
CA ILE A 257 -13.24 -2.22 14.40
C ILE A 257 -14.76 -2.21 14.24
N LEU A 258 -15.28 -1.16 13.58
CA LEU A 258 -16.71 -1.05 13.31
C LEU A 258 -17.11 -1.96 12.15
N ASP A 259 -18.31 -2.50 12.22
CA ASP A 259 -18.86 -3.37 11.17
C ASP A 259 -17.86 -4.46 10.71
N ALA A 260 -17.30 -5.18 11.68
CA ALA A 260 -16.26 -6.18 11.43
C ALA A 260 -16.76 -7.38 10.62
N ASP A 261 -18.08 -7.62 10.61
CA ASP A 261 -18.76 -8.68 9.84
C ASP A 261 -19.10 -8.32 8.39
N LYS A 262 -18.80 -7.11 7.95
CA LYS A 262 -18.97 -6.70 6.55
C LYS A 262 -17.80 -7.19 5.72
N GLU A 263 -17.88 -8.41 5.25
CA GLU A 263 -16.82 -9.03 4.46
C GLU A 263 -16.39 -8.19 3.26
N GLY A 264 -15.08 -8.21 2.97
CA GLY A 264 -14.43 -7.47 1.91
C GLY A 264 -12.97 -7.22 2.23
N PHE A 265 -12.28 -6.52 1.36
CA PHE A 265 -10.84 -6.26 1.48
C PHE A 265 -10.43 -5.66 2.84
N LEU A 266 -11.25 -4.74 3.40
CA LEU A 266 -10.98 -4.08 4.67
C LEU A 266 -11.31 -4.94 5.91
N ARG A 267 -11.98 -6.06 5.76
CA ARG A 267 -12.39 -6.99 6.81
C ARG A 267 -12.00 -8.43 6.49
N SER A 268 -11.01 -8.62 5.60
CA SER A 268 -10.39 -9.91 5.35
C SER A 268 -9.59 -10.36 6.58
N GLU A 269 -9.32 -11.65 6.70
CA GLU A 269 -8.46 -12.22 7.74
C GLU A 269 -7.16 -11.43 7.88
N THR A 270 -6.43 -11.23 6.79
CA THR A 270 -5.17 -10.46 6.77
C THR A 270 -5.35 -9.05 7.29
N SER A 271 -6.39 -8.33 6.83
CA SER A 271 -6.67 -6.97 7.28
C SER A 271 -7.00 -6.91 8.76
N LEU A 272 -7.77 -7.87 9.28
CA LEU A 272 -8.12 -7.94 10.69
C LEU A 272 -6.89 -8.23 11.55
N ILE A 273 -6.05 -9.22 11.19
CA ILE A 273 -4.81 -9.54 11.92
C ILE A 273 -3.88 -8.32 11.97
N GLN A 274 -3.69 -7.64 10.87
CA GLN A 274 -2.85 -6.43 10.78
C GLN A 274 -3.41 -5.28 11.66
N THR A 275 -4.72 -5.12 11.69
CA THR A 275 -5.39 -4.10 12.50
C THR A 275 -5.30 -4.43 13.99
N ILE A 276 -5.56 -5.66 14.39
CA ILE A 276 -5.39 -6.17 15.75
C ILE A 276 -3.96 -5.93 16.24
N GLY A 277 -2.98 -6.20 15.39
CA GLY A 277 -1.56 -6.03 15.69
C GLY A 277 -1.16 -4.59 16.07
N ARG A 278 -1.98 -3.58 15.76
CA ARG A 278 -1.72 -2.21 16.19
C ARG A 278 -1.86 -2.02 17.71
N ALA A 279 -2.66 -2.83 18.41
CA ALA A 279 -2.77 -2.83 19.85
C ALA A 279 -1.72 -3.72 20.54
N ALA A 280 -0.95 -4.51 19.81
CA ALA A 280 -0.01 -5.49 20.35
C ALA A 280 1.32 -4.89 20.88
N ARG A 281 1.47 -3.57 20.83
CA ARG A 281 2.66 -2.85 21.32
C ARG A 281 2.48 -2.21 22.69
N ASN A 282 1.33 -2.41 23.29
CA ASN A 282 1.01 -1.95 24.62
C ASN A 282 0.59 -3.13 25.51
N SER A 283 1.03 -3.16 26.75
CA SER A 283 0.67 -4.22 27.72
C SER A 283 -0.82 -4.24 28.07
N GLU A 284 -1.49 -3.11 27.94
CA GLU A 284 -2.93 -2.95 28.16
C GLU A 284 -3.72 -2.98 26.84
N GLY A 285 -3.05 -3.37 25.74
CA GLY A 285 -3.66 -3.41 24.43
C GLY A 285 -4.83 -4.37 24.34
N HIS A 286 -5.97 -3.89 23.83
CA HIS A 286 -7.16 -4.71 23.57
C HIS A 286 -7.88 -4.24 22.30
N VAL A 287 -8.72 -5.11 21.78
CA VAL A 287 -9.44 -4.90 20.52
C VAL A 287 -10.93 -5.17 20.73
N ILE A 288 -11.79 -4.28 20.24
CA ILE A 288 -13.22 -4.49 20.16
C ILE A 288 -13.63 -4.56 18.69
N MET A 289 -14.25 -5.67 18.31
CA MET A 289 -14.89 -5.86 17.02
C MET A 289 -16.40 -5.74 17.17
N TYR A 290 -17.01 -4.80 16.45
CA TYR A 290 -18.47 -4.70 16.42
C TYR A 290 -19.00 -5.51 15.25
N ALA A 291 -19.77 -6.56 15.56
CA ALA A 291 -20.30 -7.51 14.58
C ALA A 291 -21.55 -8.22 15.13
N ASP A 292 -22.53 -8.48 14.28
CA ASP A 292 -23.69 -9.28 14.61
C ASP A 292 -23.50 -10.75 14.23
N VAL A 293 -22.62 -11.03 13.26
CA VAL A 293 -22.31 -12.36 12.78
C VAL A 293 -20.80 -12.60 12.84
N MET A 294 -20.40 -13.79 13.31
CA MET A 294 -19.02 -14.23 13.26
C MET A 294 -18.69 -14.72 11.86
N THR A 295 -17.96 -13.93 11.07
CA THR A 295 -17.50 -14.35 9.74
C THR A 295 -16.30 -15.28 9.83
N ASP A 296 -15.99 -16.00 8.75
CA ASP A 296 -14.78 -16.85 8.69
C ASP A 296 -13.52 -16.02 8.84
N SER A 297 -13.44 -14.86 8.20
CA SER A 297 -12.31 -13.93 8.34
C SER A 297 -12.10 -13.47 9.79
N MET A 298 -13.16 -13.13 10.50
CA MET A 298 -13.09 -12.77 11.93
C MET A 298 -12.63 -13.96 12.77
N ARG A 299 -13.22 -15.13 12.57
CA ARG A 299 -12.88 -16.35 13.33
C ARG A 299 -11.39 -16.68 13.16
N LEU A 300 -10.89 -16.73 11.93
CA LEU A 300 -9.47 -17.01 11.65
C LEU A 300 -8.54 -15.97 12.28
N ALA A 301 -8.87 -14.68 12.19
CA ALA A 301 -8.07 -13.63 12.77
C ALA A 301 -8.04 -13.69 14.32
N ILE A 302 -9.17 -13.98 14.95
CA ILE A 302 -9.27 -14.13 16.41
C ILE A 302 -8.52 -15.37 16.88
N ASP A 303 -8.69 -16.50 16.20
CA ASP A 303 -8.03 -17.76 16.55
C ASP A 303 -6.50 -17.63 16.43
N GLU A 304 -6.00 -17.00 15.38
CA GLU A 304 -4.58 -16.75 15.19
C GLU A 304 -4.04 -15.80 16.28
N THR A 305 -4.77 -14.75 16.63
CA THR A 305 -4.38 -13.85 17.70
C THR A 305 -4.30 -14.57 19.06
N LYS A 306 -5.29 -15.43 19.35
CA LYS A 306 -5.27 -16.27 20.56
C LYS A 306 -4.12 -17.26 20.56
N ARG A 307 -3.83 -17.90 19.41
CA ARG A 307 -2.69 -18.81 19.26
C ARG A 307 -1.38 -18.08 19.60
N ARG A 308 -1.14 -16.92 19.03
CA ARG A 308 0.06 -16.10 19.28
C ARG A 308 0.15 -15.64 20.72
N ARG A 309 -0.96 -15.31 21.35
CA ARG A 309 -1.00 -14.89 22.75
C ARG A 309 -0.68 -16.03 23.72
N ALA A 310 -1.02 -17.26 23.37
CA ALA A 310 -0.84 -18.43 24.22
C ALA A 310 0.60 -18.99 24.21
N LEU A 311 1.41 -18.61 23.22
CA LEU A 311 2.82 -18.99 23.08
C LEU A 311 3.72 -18.06 23.88
#